data_808af18f669ac176a70b629ffada2876
#
_entry.id   808af18f669ac176a70b629ffada2876
#
_cell.length_a   1.000
_cell.length_b   1.000
_cell.length_c   1.000
_cell.angle_alpha   90.00
_cell.angle_beta   90.00
_cell.angle_gamma   90.00
#
_symmetry.space_group_name_H-M   'P 1'
#
loop_
_entity.id
_entity.type
_entity.pdbx_description
1 polymer ?
#
loop_
_entity_poly.entity_id
_entity_poly.type
_entity_poly.pdbx_seq_one_letter_code
_entity_poly.pdbx_strand_id
1 'polypeptide(L)'
;FGDKFYCELQWNRIPEQHEVNQHIIKAAAETNTELVSTADAHYPRPEMFKDRELYKQLGWLGKAKPDYAESTLPEKREDLMYELYPKNGDQMWEAYKSSSEELGIDYDDALVRKSLENTYHIAHERIESFYPDTTVRLPDFVVPEGSTATDELTRLCIAGLTDLGLSKKKDYVERLKEEIKVIDDRGFSKYFLTMKAVSDEATKTQLVGAGRGSAAGSLVAYVLGITGIDPLKYGLLFSRFLRKDATDYPDIDY
;
A
#
# COMPACT_ATOMS: atom_id res chain seq x y z
N PHE A 1 -0.85 -18.13 17.51
CA PHE A 1 0.28 -17.18 17.57
C PHE A 1 1.08 -17.34 18.88
N GLY A 2 0.45 -17.85 19.96
CA GLY A 2 1.11 -18.07 21.25
C GLY A 2 1.74 -16.80 21.82
N ASP A 3 3.00 -16.91 22.25
CA ASP A 3 3.80 -15.84 22.81
C ASP A 3 4.26 -14.77 21.78
N LYS A 4 3.85 -14.90 20.52
CA LYS A 4 4.12 -13.92 19.42
C LYS A 4 2.94 -12.99 19.17
N PHE A 5 1.94 -13.01 20.01
CA PHE A 5 0.78 -12.12 19.95
C PHE A 5 0.84 -11.11 21.11
N TYR A 6 0.61 -9.86 20.79
CA TYR A 6 0.61 -8.75 21.74
C TYR A 6 -0.66 -7.94 21.61
N CYS A 7 -1.12 -7.37 22.71
CA CYS A 7 -2.17 -6.37 22.69
C CYS A 7 -1.56 -4.97 22.70
N GLU A 8 -2.06 -4.09 21.85
CA GLU A 8 -1.50 -2.77 21.57
C GLU A 8 -2.20 -1.68 22.38
N LEU A 9 -1.41 -0.77 22.97
CA LEU A 9 -1.87 0.46 23.61
C LEU A 9 -1.33 1.68 22.86
N GLN A 10 -2.15 2.72 22.76
CA GLN A 10 -1.77 4.01 22.17
C GLN A 10 -2.12 5.14 23.16
N TRP A 11 -1.30 6.19 23.18
CA TRP A 11 -1.38 7.28 24.15
C TRP A 11 -1.69 8.61 23.47
N ASN A 12 -2.87 8.68 22.84
CA ASN A 12 -3.39 9.90 22.23
C ASN A 12 -4.38 10.57 23.20
N ARG A 13 -4.62 11.90 23.05
CA ARG A 13 -5.56 12.67 23.88
C ARG A 13 -7.00 12.50 23.39
N ILE A 14 -7.43 11.27 23.15
CA ILE A 14 -8.74 10.89 22.64
C ILE A 14 -9.42 10.02 23.70
N PRO A 15 -10.55 10.47 24.30
CA PRO A 15 -11.22 9.69 25.36
C PRO A 15 -11.55 8.27 24.93
N GLU A 16 -12.04 8.07 23.72
CA GLU A 16 -12.40 6.77 23.17
C GLU A 16 -11.20 5.83 23.07
N GLN A 17 -10.00 6.37 22.78
CA GLN A 17 -8.76 5.58 22.78
C GLN A 17 -8.46 5.05 24.18
N HIS A 18 -8.69 5.82 25.22
CA HIS A 18 -8.46 5.41 26.59
C HIS A 18 -9.51 4.41 27.09
N GLU A 19 -10.76 4.49 26.64
CA GLU A 19 -11.76 3.45 26.88
C GLU A 19 -11.32 2.13 26.24
N VAL A 20 -10.85 2.17 25.01
CA VAL A 20 -10.31 1.00 24.29
C VAL A 20 -9.09 0.45 25.01
N ASN A 21 -8.14 1.29 25.46
CA ASN A 21 -6.97 0.87 26.23
C ASN A 21 -7.36 0.11 27.50
N GLN A 22 -8.35 0.57 28.26
CA GLN A 22 -8.84 -0.11 29.47
C GLN A 22 -9.41 -1.50 29.16
N HIS A 23 -10.18 -1.63 28.06
CA HIS A 23 -10.70 -2.92 27.62
C HIS A 23 -9.58 -3.87 27.16
N ILE A 24 -8.58 -3.34 26.45
CA ILE A 24 -7.41 -4.11 26.00
C ILE A 24 -6.61 -4.62 27.21
N ILE A 25 -6.34 -3.77 28.20
CA ILE A 25 -5.63 -4.15 29.43
C ILE A 25 -6.36 -5.29 30.16
N LYS A 26 -7.68 -5.18 30.28
CA LYS A 26 -8.49 -6.22 30.89
C LYS A 26 -8.42 -7.53 30.10
N ALA A 27 -8.62 -7.47 28.80
CA ALA A 27 -8.54 -8.64 27.92
C ALA A 27 -7.15 -9.29 27.95
N ALA A 28 -6.10 -8.49 27.95
CA ALA A 28 -4.71 -8.96 28.05
C ALA A 28 -4.46 -9.71 29.36
N ALA A 29 -4.98 -9.19 30.48
CA ALA A 29 -4.88 -9.85 31.78
C ALA A 29 -5.66 -11.18 31.81
N GLU A 30 -6.87 -11.23 31.26
CA GLU A 30 -7.71 -12.43 31.21
C GLU A 30 -7.10 -13.53 30.30
N THR A 31 -6.37 -13.15 29.25
CA THR A 31 -5.76 -14.08 28.28
C THR A 31 -4.28 -14.35 28.52
N ASN A 32 -3.70 -13.72 29.53
CA ASN A 32 -2.25 -13.74 29.80
C ASN A 32 -1.44 -13.31 28.57
N THR A 33 -1.90 -12.27 27.87
CA THR A 33 -1.26 -11.70 26.69
C THR A 33 -0.40 -10.50 27.08
N GLU A 34 0.80 -10.39 26.52
CA GLU A 34 1.66 -9.23 26.76
C GLU A 34 1.14 -7.98 26.04
N LEU A 35 1.43 -6.82 26.61
CA LEU A 35 1.06 -5.51 26.07
C LEU A 35 2.26 -4.86 25.39
N VAL A 36 2.02 -4.06 24.35
CA VAL A 36 2.99 -3.16 23.72
C VAL A 36 2.39 -1.77 23.57
N SER A 37 3.21 -0.73 23.72
CA SER A 37 2.81 0.65 23.43
C SER A 37 3.41 1.10 22.11
N THR A 38 2.57 1.60 21.18
CA THR A 38 2.99 2.07 19.87
C THR A 38 2.53 3.49 19.59
N ALA A 39 3.05 4.12 18.55
CA ALA A 39 2.77 5.51 18.20
C ALA A 39 1.89 5.67 16.96
N ASP A 40 1.58 4.60 16.22
CA ASP A 40 0.88 4.68 14.92
C ASP A 40 1.47 5.78 14.00
N ALA A 41 2.78 5.71 13.77
CA ALA A 41 3.55 6.79 13.15
C ALA A 41 3.15 7.05 11.70
N HIS A 42 2.75 8.29 11.40
CA HIS A 42 2.37 8.76 10.07
C HIS A 42 3.27 9.84 9.50
N TYR A 43 4.15 10.42 10.31
CA TYR A 43 5.14 11.40 9.90
C TYR A 43 6.41 11.25 10.75
N PRO A 44 7.61 11.58 10.23
CA PRO A 44 8.87 11.14 10.83
C PRO A 44 9.32 11.96 12.05
N ARG A 45 8.86 13.21 12.23
CA ARG A 45 9.30 14.12 13.29
C ARG A 45 8.15 14.95 13.84
N PRO A 46 8.16 15.32 15.13
CA PRO A 46 7.07 16.05 15.77
C PRO A 46 6.72 17.37 15.08
N GLU A 47 7.71 18.11 14.57
CA GLU A 47 7.49 19.38 13.88
C GLU A 47 6.80 19.26 12.52
N MET A 48 6.74 18.06 11.94
CA MET A 48 6.14 17.80 10.63
C MET A 48 4.62 17.53 10.67
N PHE A 49 3.98 17.72 11.81
CA PHE A 49 2.54 17.55 11.92
C PHE A 49 1.74 18.45 10.96
N LYS A 50 2.22 19.67 10.70
CA LYS A 50 1.58 20.60 9.77
C LYS A 50 1.58 20.08 8.32
N ASP A 51 2.68 19.48 7.92
CA ASP A 51 2.82 18.91 6.57
C ASP A 51 1.80 17.77 6.37
N ARG A 52 1.63 16.92 7.39
CA ARG A 52 0.62 15.85 7.37
C ARG A 52 -0.81 16.41 7.31
N GLU A 53 -1.12 17.39 8.14
CA GLU A 53 -2.47 17.99 8.15
C GLU A 53 -2.77 18.71 6.82
N LEU A 54 -1.79 19.40 6.26
CA LEU A 54 -1.91 19.99 4.92
C LEU A 54 -2.13 18.90 3.85
N TYR A 55 -1.40 17.80 3.91
CA TYR A 55 -1.57 16.67 2.99
C TYR A 55 -2.98 16.06 3.07
N LYS A 56 -3.54 15.92 4.27
CA LYS A 56 -4.94 15.47 4.46
C LYS A 56 -5.92 16.42 3.78
N GLN A 57 -5.74 17.73 3.93
CA GLN A 57 -6.61 18.73 3.29
C GLN A 57 -6.51 18.66 1.76
N LEU A 58 -5.31 18.47 1.20
CA LEU A 58 -5.14 18.26 -0.25
C LEU A 58 -5.89 17.03 -0.75
N GLY A 59 -5.93 15.96 0.04
CA GLY A 59 -6.68 14.74 -0.27
C GLY A 59 -8.21 14.94 -0.34
N TRP A 60 -8.73 16.01 0.25
CA TRP A 60 -10.16 16.35 0.23
C TRP A 60 -10.54 17.38 -0.84
N LEU A 61 -9.58 17.95 -1.57
CA LEU A 61 -9.88 18.90 -2.64
C LEU A 61 -10.83 18.28 -3.67
N GLY A 62 -11.98 18.91 -3.88
CA GLY A 62 -13.02 18.45 -4.80
C GLY A 62 -13.86 17.27 -4.29
N LYS A 63 -13.74 16.88 -3.01
CA LYS A 63 -14.54 15.85 -2.36
C LYS A 63 -15.28 16.40 -1.14
N ALA A 64 -16.33 15.71 -0.71
CA ALA A 64 -16.96 16.00 0.57
C ALA A 64 -15.94 15.73 1.70
N LYS A 65 -15.79 16.72 2.58
CA LYS A 65 -14.93 16.61 3.75
C LYS A 65 -15.58 15.62 4.74
N PRO A 66 -14.84 14.65 5.32
CA PRO A 66 -15.40 13.81 6.37
C PRO A 66 -15.85 14.63 7.58
N ASP A 67 -16.94 14.22 8.24
CA ASP A 67 -17.51 14.94 9.39
C ASP A 67 -16.51 15.10 10.55
N TYR A 68 -15.62 14.12 10.73
CA TYR A 68 -14.56 14.14 11.75
C TYR A 68 -13.34 15.00 11.37
N ALA A 69 -13.32 15.54 10.17
CA ALA A 69 -12.17 16.32 9.72
C ALA A 69 -12.25 17.77 10.23
N GLU A 70 -11.25 18.20 10.95
CA GLU A 70 -11.13 19.57 11.41
C GLU A 70 -11.16 20.58 10.26
N SER A 71 -11.74 21.75 10.52
CA SER A 71 -11.91 22.79 9.49
C SER A 71 -10.65 23.61 9.27
N THR A 72 -9.76 23.65 10.26
CA THR A 72 -8.54 24.47 10.29
C THR A 72 -7.31 23.62 10.56
N LEU A 73 -6.16 24.07 10.05
CA LEU A 73 -4.87 23.50 10.45
C LEU A 73 -4.60 23.86 11.92
N PRO A 74 -4.18 22.90 12.77
CA PRO A 74 -3.71 23.20 14.11
C PRO A 74 -2.51 24.17 14.04
N GLU A 75 -2.56 25.24 14.83
CA GLU A 75 -1.48 26.22 14.85
C GLU A 75 -0.27 25.71 15.65
N LYS A 76 -0.56 24.98 16.72
CA LYS A 76 0.44 24.45 17.64
C LYS A 76 0.31 22.94 17.77
N ARG A 77 1.40 22.30 18.17
CA ARG A 77 1.45 20.86 18.41
C ARG A 77 0.53 20.44 19.58
N GLU A 78 0.43 21.28 20.57
CA GLU A 78 -0.39 21.07 21.77
C GLU A 78 -1.90 21.05 21.46
N ASP A 79 -2.30 21.59 20.32
CA ASP A 79 -3.71 21.57 19.84
C ASP A 79 -4.08 20.21 19.19
N LEU A 80 -3.12 19.31 18.97
CA LEU A 80 -3.38 17.99 18.39
C LEU A 80 -3.96 17.03 19.45
N MET A 81 -5.07 16.39 19.13
CA MET A 81 -5.61 15.29 19.92
C MET A 81 -4.75 14.03 19.82
N TYR A 82 -3.96 13.91 18.75
CA TYR A 82 -3.07 12.79 18.49
C TYR A 82 -1.77 13.24 17.85
N GLU A 83 -0.68 12.66 18.27
CA GLU A 83 0.66 12.90 17.75
C GLU A 83 1.25 11.62 17.19
N LEU A 84 1.27 11.51 15.86
CA LEU A 84 1.57 10.28 15.14
C LEU A 84 2.99 10.31 14.53
N TYR A 85 4.00 10.49 15.36
CA TYR A 85 5.41 10.38 14.99
C TYR A 85 6.09 9.27 15.81
N PRO A 86 7.20 8.68 15.32
CA PRO A 86 7.94 7.66 16.08
C PRO A 86 8.50 8.24 17.37
N LYS A 87 7.99 7.80 18.51
CA LYS A 87 8.41 8.25 19.84
C LYS A 87 9.45 7.28 20.42
N ASN A 88 10.49 7.81 21.04
CA ASN A 88 11.34 7.02 21.92
C ASN A 88 10.65 6.72 23.26
N GLY A 89 11.28 5.92 24.12
CA GLY A 89 10.70 5.49 25.41
C GLY A 89 10.26 6.65 26.30
N ASP A 90 11.10 7.70 26.42
CA ASP A 90 10.80 8.87 27.26
C ASP A 90 9.63 9.68 26.69
N GLN A 91 9.64 9.92 25.39
CA GLN A 91 8.55 10.62 24.70
C GLN A 91 7.23 9.84 24.76
N MET A 92 7.28 8.53 24.70
CA MET A 92 6.08 7.69 24.85
C MET A 92 5.56 7.71 26.28
N TRP A 93 6.47 7.68 27.27
CA TRP A 93 6.11 7.83 28.67
C TRP A 93 5.47 9.19 28.97
N GLU A 94 6.02 10.27 28.42
CA GLU A 94 5.47 11.62 28.51
C GLU A 94 4.07 11.69 27.88
N ALA A 95 3.88 11.11 26.68
CA ALA A 95 2.58 11.06 26.02
C ALA A 95 1.54 10.31 26.87
N TYR A 96 1.93 9.19 27.47
CA TYR A 96 1.09 8.45 28.42
C TYR A 96 0.69 9.33 29.62
N LYS A 97 1.66 9.93 30.31
CA LYS A 97 1.39 10.75 31.50
C LYS A 97 0.51 11.95 31.18
N SER A 98 0.86 12.71 30.14
CA SER A 98 0.11 13.88 29.70
C SER A 98 -1.34 13.54 29.32
N SER A 99 -1.56 12.50 28.53
CA SER A 99 -2.92 12.13 28.09
C SER A 99 -3.78 11.58 29.23
N SER A 100 -3.20 10.77 30.15
CA SER A 100 -3.93 10.21 31.29
C SER A 100 -4.29 11.29 32.31
N GLU A 101 -3.38 12.24 32.59
CA GLU A 101 -3.65 13.38 33.50
C GLU A 101 -4.73 14.30 32.93
N GLU A 102 -4.64 14.67 31.63
CA GLU A 102 -5.63 15.53 30.98
C GLU A 102 -7.05 14.93 31.00
N LEU A 103 -7.15 13.62 30.81
CA LEU A 103 -8.43 12.91 30.78
C LEU A 103 -8.86 12.40 32.16
N GLY A 104 -8.03 12.57 33.20
CA GLY A 104 -8.34 12.11 34.57
C GLY A 104 -8.45 10.59 34.69
N ILE A 105 -7.68 9.84 33.87
CA ILE A 105 -7.70 8.37 33.86
C ILE A 105 -6.43 7.85 34.52
N ASP A 106 -6.61 6.97 35.50
CA ASP A 106 -5.51 6.35 36.22
C ASP A 106 -5.16 4.98 35.65
N TYR A 107 -3.87 4.74 35.43
CA TYR A 107 -3.31 3.49 34.93
C TYR A 107 -2.21 2.99 35.89
N ASP A 108 -1.97 1.69 35.87
CA ASP A 108 -0.81 1.10 36.55
C ASP A 108 0.49 1.47 35.78
N ASP A 109 1.29 2.34 36.36
CA ASP A 109 2.58 2.79 35.83
C ASP A 109 3.53 1.62 35.52
N ALA A 110 3.51 0.55 36.34
CA ALA A 110 4.37 -0.60 36.12
C ALA A 110 3.94 -1.38 34.87
N LEU A 111 2.63 -1.52 34.65
CA LEU A 111 2.07 -2.16 33.47
C LEU A 111 2.42 -1.36 32.20
N VAL A 112 2.25 -0.04 32.23
CA VAL A 112 2.58 0.83 31.08
C VAL A 112 4.08 0.78 30.80
N ARG A 113 4.93 0.87 31.83
CA ARG A 113 6.39 0.75 31.65
C ARG A 113 6.76 -0.57 31.00
N LYS A 114 6.17 -1.68 31.45
CA LYS A 114 6.40 -3.00 30.84
C LYS A 114 5.99 -3.04 29.38
N SER A 115 4.87 -2.40 29.00
CA SER A 115 4.42 -2.34 27.60
C SER A 115 5.39 -1.56 26.70
N LEU A 116 6.10 -0.56 27.23
CA LEU A 116 7.16 0.16 26.52
C LEU A 116 8.41 -0.70 26.38
N GLU A 117 8.83 -1.37 27.45
CA GLU A 117 10.00 -2.26 27.44
C GLU A 117 9.81 -3.43 26.48
N ASN A 118 8.60 -3.94 26.33
CA ASN A 118 8.29 -5.02 25.39
C ASN A 118 8.59 -4.65 23.94
N THR A 119 8.52 -3.38 23.55
CA THR A 119 8.92 -2.95 22.19
C THR A 119 10.43 -3.17 21.96
N TYR A 120 11.24 -2.91 22.98
CA TYR A 120 12.68 -3.19 22.94
C TYR A 120 12.96 -4.69 22.85
N HIS A 121 12.29 -5.49 23.69
CA HIS A 121 12.44 -6.95 23.69
C HIS A 121 12.05 -7.57 22.35
N ILE A 122 10.97 -7.09 21.73
CA ILE A 122 10.59 -7.55 20.38
C ILE A 122 11.69 -7.24 19.39
N ALA A 123 12.16 -5.99 19.34
CA ALA A 123 13.10 -5.54 18.32
C ALA A 123 14.51 -6.16 18.46
N HIS A 124 14.98 -6.38 19.70
CA HIS A 124 16.37 -6.77 19.96
C HIS A 124 16.56 -8.22 20.42
N GLU A 125 15.51 -8.86 20.94
CA GLU A 125 15.65 -10.19 21.51
C GLU A 125 14.81 -11.24 20.78
N ARG A 126 13.64 -10.85 20.22
CA ARG A 126 12.71 -11.79 19.57
C ARG A 126 12.80 -11.80 18.05
N ILE A 127 13.22 -10.69 17.43
CA ILE A 127 13.41 -10.61 15.99
C ILE A 127 14.86 -10.93 15.66
N GLU A 128 15.09 -12.08 15.05
CA GLU A 128 16.39 -12.44 14.53
C GLU A 128 16.75 -11.59 13.30
N SER A 129 18.05 -11.46 13.01
CA SER A 129 18.51 -10.83 11.78
C SER A 129 17.94 -11.57 10.57
N PHE A 130 17.16 -10.87 9.77
CA PHE A 130 16.47 -11.41 8.62
C PHE A 130 16.81 -10.61 7.36
N TYR A 131 17.29 -11.32 6.36
CA TYR A 131 17.51 -10.76 5.03
C TYR A 131 16.55 -11.46 4.06
N PRO A 132 15.51 -10.78 3.58
CA PRO A 132 14.59 -11.39 2.63
C PRO A 132 15.31 -11.75 1.34
N ASP A 133 14.98 -12.90 0.78
CA ASP A 133 15.40 -13.23 -0.59
C ASP A 133 14.66 -12.30 -1.56
N THR A 134 15.39 -11.33 -2.11
CA THR A 134 14.86 -10.35 -3.07
C THR A 134 14.88 -10.86 -4.51
N THR A 135 15.28 -12.12 -4.73
CA THR A 135 15.30 -12.71 -6.05
C THR A 135 13.88 -12.83 -6.61
N VAL A 136 13.60 -12.13 -7.69
CA VAL A 136 12.32 -12.24 -8.39
C VAL A 136 12.27 -13.59 -9.10
N ARG A 137 11.26 -14.41 -8.75
CA ARG A 137 11.03 -15.73 -9.34
C ARG A 137 9.70 -15.70 -10.07
N LEU A 138 9.73 -15.44 -11.36
CA LEU A 138 8.56 -15.57 -12.22
C LEU A 138 8.53 -16.96 -12.86
N PRO A 139 7.34 -17.52 -13.12
CA PRO A 139 7.20 -18.70 -13.96
C PRO A 139 7.84 -18.45 -15.32
N ASP A 140 8.54 -19.45 -15.85
CA ASP A 140 9.08 -19.35 -17.21
C ASP A 140 7.96 -19.54 -18.22
N PHE A 141 7.68 -18.51 -19.00
CA PHE A 141 6.69 -18.58 -20.08
C PHE A 141 7.32 -19.25 -21.31
N VAL A 142 6.72 -20.34 -21.74
CA VAL A 142 7.18 -21.07 -22.93
C VAL A 142 6.70 -20.36 -24.17
N VAL A 143 7.65 -19.81 -24.95
CA VAL A 143 7.35 -19.20 -26.26
C VAL A 143 7.48 -20.23 -27.38
N PRO A 144 6.81 -20.03 -28.54
CA PRO A 144 6.98 -20.90 -29.70
C PRO A 144 8.44 -21.01 -30.14
N GLU A 145 8.83 -22.17 -30.62
CA GLU A 145 10.19 -22.40 -31.14
C GLU A 145 10.57 -21.41 -32.24
N GLY A 146 11.75 -20.81 -32.13
CA GLY A 146 12.23 -19.80 -33.06
C GLY A 146 11.67 -18.38 -32.85
N SER A 147 10.87 -18.16 -31.80
CA SER A 147 10.29 -16.85 -31.44
C SER A 147 10.90 -16.33 -30.14
N THR A 148 10.91 -15.01 -29.97
CA THR A 148 11.21 -14.37 -28.67
C THR A 148 9.92 -14.07 -27.91
N ALA A 149 10.05 -13.81 -26.60
CA ALA A 149 8.90 -13.37 -25.81
C ALA A 149 8.28 -12.06 -26.33
N THR A 150 9.11 -11.17 -26.85
CA THR A 150 8.67 -9.90 -27.43
C THR A 150 7.97 -10.08 -28.77
N ASP A 151 8.41 -11.02 -29.60
CA ASP A 151 7.71 -11.36 -30.84
C ASP A 151 6.32 -11.93 -30.56
N GLU A 152 6.23 -12.84 -29.59
CA GLU A 152 4.95 -13.44 -29.19
C GLU A 152 4.01 -12.41 -28.54
N LEU A 153 4.54 -11.54 -27.66
CA LEU A 153 3.78 -10.44 -27.09
C LEU A 153 3.23 -9.52 -28.19
N THR A 154 4.10 -9.15 -29.15
CA THR A 154 3.73 -8.28 -30.27
C THR A 154 2.64 -8.93 -31.14
N ARG A 155 2.79 -10.21 -31.45
CA ARG A 155 1.81 -10.99 -32.22
C ARG A 155 0.43 -10.98 -31.54
N LEU A 156 0.40 -11.24 -30.25
CA LEU A 156 -0.85 -11.26 -29.47
C LEU A 156 -1.47 -9.88 -29.35
N CYS A 157 -0.66 -8.84 -29.15
CA CYS A 157 -1.14 -7.47 -29.11
C CYS A 157 -1.76 -7.01 -30.44
N ILE A 158 -1.15 -7.39 -31.58
CA ILE A 158 -1.71 -7.09 -32.92
C ILE A 158 -3.02 -7.83 -33.14
N ALA A 159 -3.12 -9.08 -32.73
CA ALA A 159 -4.35 -9.84 -32.80
C ALA A 159 -5.46 -9.18 -31.98
N GLY A 160 -5.19 -8.89 -30.70
CA GLY A 160 -6.17 -8.22 -29.81
C GLY A 160 -6.57 -6.82 -30.30
N LEU A 161 -5.63 -6.04 -30.85
CA LEU A 161 -5.94 -4.74 -31.47
C LEU A 161 -6.88 -4.89 -32.67
N THR A 162 -6.72 -5.97 -33.43
CA THR A 162 -7.56 -6.30 -34.60
C THR A 162 -8.96 -6.76 -34.17
N ASP A 163 -9.03 -7.63 -33.19
CA ASP A 163 -10.29 -8.16 -32.62
C ASP A 163 -11.16 -7.03 -32.03
N LEU A 164 -10.52 -6.02 -31.44
CA LEU A 164 -11.19 -4.82 -30.94
C LEU A 164 -11.53 -3.79 -32.04
N GLY A 165 -11.18 -4.03 -33.30
CA GLY A 165 -11.43 -3.11 -34.44
C GLY A 165 -10.60 -1.83 -34.38
N LEU A 166 -9.47 -1.83 -33.66
CA LEU A 166 -8.64 -0.65 -33.41
C LEU A 166 -7.40 -0.58 -34.32
N SER A 167 -7.10 -1.62 -35.11
CA SER A 167 -5.89 -1.77 -35.89
C SER A 167 -5.69 -0.69 -36.98
N LYS A 168 -6.77 0.02 -37.37
CA LYS A 168 -6.73 1.12 -38.37
C LYS A 168 -6.59 2.49 -37.71
N LYS A 169 -6.65 2.61 -36.40
CA LYS A 169 -6.52 3.87 -35.65
C LYS A 169 -5.05 4.16 -35.37
N LYS A 170 -4.54 5.23 -35.98
CA LYS A 170 -3.11 5.59 -35.95
C LYS A 170 -2.59 5.79 -34.50
N ASP A 171 -3.35 6.50 -33.68
CA ASP A 171 -3.05 6.78 -32.29
C ASP A 171 -2.88 5.49 -31.42
N TYR A 172 -3.74 4.50 -31.64
CA TYR A 172 -3.63 3.20 -30.99
C TYR A 172 -2.39 2.43 -31.44
N VAL A 173 -2.11 2.42 -32.74
CA VAL A 173 -0.94 1.72 -33.27
C VAL A 173 0.37 2.34 -32.78
N GLU A 174 0.46 3.69 -32.77
CA GLU A 174 1.63 4.40 -32.25
C GLU A 174 1.83 4.13 -30.77
N ARG A 175 0.77 4.27 -29.96
CA ARG A 175 0.81 3.99 -28.53
C ARG A 175 1.21 2.54 -28.24
N LEU A 176 0.68 1.56 -28.97
CA LEU A 176 1.03 0.15 -28.79
C LEU A 176 2.52 -0.10 -29.04
N LYS A 177 3.08 0.49 -30.10
CA LYS A 177 4.52 0.39 -30.40
C LYS A 177 5.39 0.97 -29.28
N GLU A 178 5.00 2.12 -28.75
CA GLU A 178 5.72 2.78 -27.66
C GLU A 178 5.70 1.92 -26.39
N GLU A 179 4.55 1.36 -26.02
CA GLU A 179 4.41 0.51 -24.84
C GLU A 179 5.21 -0.79 -24.98
N ILE A 180 5.09 -1.50 -26.11
CA ILE A 180 5.85 -2.73 -26.37
C ILE A 180 7.35 -2.45 -26.29
N LYS A 181 7.82 -1.34 -26.85
CA LYS A 181 9.23 -0.97 -26.76
C LYS A 181 9.69 -0.79 -25.30
N VAL A 182 8.93 -0.09 -24.48
CA VAL A 182 9.29 0.09 -23.05
C VAL A 182 9.27 -1.24 -22.30
N ILE A 183 8.29 -2.09 -22.57
CA ILE A 183 8.16 -3.43 -21.97
C ILE A 183 9.36 -4.32 -22.35
N ASP A 184 9.77 -4.29 -23.61
CA ASP A 184 10.92 -5.05 -24.13
C ASP A 184 12.24 -4.53 -23.55
N ASP A 185 12.47 -3.21 -23.61
CA ASP A 185 13.65 -2.55 -23.06
C ASP A 185 13.87 -2.88 -21.55
N ARG A 186 12.77 -3.23 -20.83
CA ARG A 186 12.78 -3.65 -19.42
C ARG A 186 12.79 -5.17 -19.21
N GLY A 187 12.69 -5.96 -20.26
CA GLY A 187 12.65 -7.42 -20.15
C GLY A 187 11.34 -7.98 -19.59
N PHE A 188 10.23 -7.21 -19.65
CA PHE A 188 8.95 -7.60 -19.04
C PHE A 188 8.02 -8.36 -19.99
N SER A 189 8.43 -8.66 -21.21
CA SER A 189 7.58 -9.36 -22.20
C SER A 189 7.04 -10.69 -21.68
N LYS A 190 7.86 -11.52 -21.01
CA LYS A 190 7.41 -12.77 -20.39
C LYS A 190 6.40 -12.53 -19.26
N TYR A 191 6.56 -11.46 -18.49
CA TYR A 191 5.63 -11.10 -17.41
C TYR A 191 4.22 -10.83 -17.97
N PHE A 192 4.11 -10.01 -19.02
CA PHE A 192 2.80 -9.74 -19.64
C PHE A 192 2.18 -11.00 -20.26
N LEU A 193 2.97 -11.86 -20.87
CA LEU A 193 2.49 -13.14 -21.40
C LEU A 193 1.98 -14.06 -20.28
N THR A 194 2.66 -14.10 -19.15
CA THR A 194 2.21 -14.85 -17.97
C THR A 194 0.90 -14.29 -17.42
N MET A 195 0.81 -12.96 -17.26
CA MET A 195 -0.41 -12.32 -16.77
C MET A 195 -1.59 -12.53 -17.72
N LYS A 196 -1.37 -12.51 -19.04
CA LYS A 196 -2.39 -12.88 -20.01
C LYS A 196 -2.86 -14.32 -19.82
N ALA A 197 -1.95 -15.26 -19.66
CA ALA A 197 -2.31 -16.66 -19.46
C ALA A 197 -3.15 -16.86 -18.18
N VAL A 198 -2.81 -16.14 -17.10
CA VAL A 198 -3.58 -16.14 -15.85
C VAL A 198 -4.99 -15.57 -16.08
N SER A 199 -5.08 -14.42 -16.77
CA SER A 199 -6.37 -13.80 -17.10
C SER A 199 -7.24 -14.69 -17.98
N ASP A 200 -6.67 -15.30 -19.01
CA ASP A 200 -7.37 -16.21 -19.92
C ASP A 200 -7.91 -17.44 -19.18
N GLU A 201 -7.16 -17.96 -18.20
CA GLU A 201 -7.62 -19.10 -17.40
C GLU A 201 -8.71 -18.69 -16.41
N ALA A 202 -8.54 -17.57 -15.73
CA ALA A 202 -9.50 -17.05 -14.76
C ALA A 202 -10.88 -16.78 -15.41
N THR A 203 -10.89 -16.16 -16.59
CA THR A 203 -12.15 -15.81 -17.31
C THR A 203 -12.97 -17.03 -17.77
N LYS A 204 -12.38 -18.23 -17.82
CA LYS A 204 -13.12 -19.46 -18.16
C LYS A 204 -14.07 -19.91 -17.06
N THR A 205 -13.77 -19.59 -15.82
CA THR A 205 -14.48 -20.16 -14.65
C THR A 205 -15.13 -19.11 -13.76
N GLN A 206 -14.75 -17.84 -13.90
CA GLN A 206 -15.24 -16.75 -13.03
C GLN A 206 -15.31 -15.43 -13.77
N LEU A 207 -16.07 -14.48 -13.20
CA LEU A 207 -16.05 -13.10 -13.64
C LEU A 207 -14.73 -12.45 -13.19
N VAL A 208 -14.05 -11.80 -14.13
CA VAL A 208 -12.85 -11.02 -13.88
C VAL A 208 -13.21 -9.54 -13.99
N GLY A 209 -12.78 -8.72 -13.03
CA GLY A 209 -13.01 -7.28 -13.04
C GLY A 209 -12.35 -6.60 -14.25
N ALA A 210 -12.81 -5.38 -14.56
CA ALA A 210 -12.22 -4.60 -15.66
C ALA A 210 -10.76 -4.15 -15.40
N GLY A 211 -10.20 -4.50 -14.26
CA GLY A 211 -8.88 -4.10 -13.78
C GLY A 211 -8.95 -3.00 -12.74
N ARG A 212 -7.94 -2.96 -11.90
CA ARG A 212 -7.76 -2.00 -10.82
C ARG A 212 -6.34 -1.40 -10.90
N GLY A 213 -6.15 -0.24 -10.29
CA GLY A 213 -4.82 0.37 -10.18
C GLY A 213 -4.27 0.95 -11.48
N SER A 214 -2.95 1.02 -11.57
CA SER A 214 -2.23 1.70 -12.66
C SER A 214 -2.23 0.92 -13.97
N ALA A 215 -2.44 -0.39 -13.95
CA ALA A 215 -2.47 -1.25 -15.14
C ALA A 215 -3.54 -0.85 -16.16
N ALA A 216 -4.62 -0.20 -15.72
CA ALA A 216 -5.63 0.41 -16.59
C ALA A 216 -5.05 1.47 -17.56
N GLY A 217 -3.86 2.01 -17.27
CA GLY A 217 -3.14 2.94 -18.16
C GLY A 217 -2.38 2.28 -19.32
N SER A 218 -2.33 0.93 -19.40
CA SER A 218 -1.62 0.19 -20.42
C SER A 218 -2.53 -0.28 -21.56
N LEU A 219 -2.21 0.12 -22.78
CA LEU A 219 -2.88 -0.38 -23.99
C LEU A 219 -2.53 -1.86 -24.24
N VAL A 220 -1.29 -2.26 -23.94
CA VAL A 220 -0.88 -3.68 -24.02
C VAL A 220 -1.75 -4.53 -23.11
N ALA A 221 -1.97 -4.13 -21.85
CA ALA A 221 -2.85 -4.86 -20.94
C ALA A 221 -4.30 -4.92 -21.45
N TYR A 222 -4.80 -3.85 -22.04
CA TYR A 222 -6.15 -3.78 -22.61
C TYR A 222 -6.33 -4.72 -23.83
N VAL A 223 -5.44 -4.65 -24.82
CA VAL A 223 -5.56 -5.49 -26.04
C VAL A 223 -5.30 -6.98 -25.76
N LEU A 224 -4.56 -7.29 -24.70
CA LEU A 224 -4.37 -8.67 -24.25
C LEU A 224 -5.55 -9.22 -23.42
N GLY A 225 -6.55 -8.39 -23.10
CA GLY A 225 -7.67 -8.80 -22.25
C GLY A 225 -7.30 -8.94 -20.76
N ILE A 226 -6.16 -8.40 -20.33
CA ILE A 226 -5.75 -8.34 -18.94
C ILE A 226 -6.59 -7.29 -18.21
N THR A 227 -6.87 -6.15 -18.87
CA THR A 227 -7.79 -5.12 -18.38
C THR A 227 -8.92 -4.89 -19.35
N GLY A 228 -10.08 -4.46 -18.86
CA GLY A 228 -11.25 -4.11 -19.68
C GLY A 228 -11.41 -2.60 -19.93
N ILE A 229 -10.41 -1.78 -19.60
CA ILE A 229 -10.45 -0.32 -19.68
C ILE A 229 -9.58 0.15 -20.83
N ASP A 230 -10.19 0.86 -21.80
CA ASP A 230 -9.49 1.48 -22.92
C ASP A 230 -8.73 2.75 -22.46
N PRO A 231 -7.39 2.70 -22.35
CA PRO A 231 -6.62 3.82 -21.80
C PRO A 231 -6.65 5.08 -22.66
N LEU A 232 -6.76 4.95 -23.99
CA LEU A 232 -6.80 6.12 -24.87
C LEU A 232 -8.16 6.82 -24.79
N LYS A 233 -9.25 6.06 -24.74
CA LYS A 233 -10.60 6.60 -24.56
C LYS A 233 -10.72 7.47 -23.31
N TYR A 234 -10.05 7.09 -22.23
CA TYR A 234 -10.10 7.80 -20.95
C TYR A 234 -8.87 8.68 -20.68
N GLY A 235 -7.97 8.86 -21.64
CA GLY A 235 -6.79 9.71 -21.50
C GLY A 235 -5.80 9.25 -20.43
N LEU A 236 -5.71 7.94 -20.18
CA LEU A 236 -4.84 7.37 -19.14
C LEU A 236 -3.40 7.27 -19.64
N LEU A 237 -2.46 7.60 -18.74
CA LEU A 237 -1.03 7.67 -19.06
C LEU A 237 -0.33 6.34 -18.74
N PHE A 238 0.36 5.76 -19.72
CA PHE A 238 1.19 4.57 -19.55
C PHE A 238 2.34 4.78 -18.53
N SER A 239 2.90 5.98 -18.51
CA SER A 239 4.00 6.33 -17.60
C SER A 239 3.62 6.26 -16.10
N ARG A 240 2.33 6.24 -15.76
CA ARG A 240 1.85 5.99 -14.39
C ARG A 240 1.88 4.51 -14.02
N PHE A 241 1.83 3.63 -15.00
CA PHE A 241 1.91 2.19 -14.82
C PHE A 241 3.34 1.68 -14.95
N LEU A 242 4.03 2.03 -16.04
CA LEU A 242 5.41 1.62 -16.27
C LEU A 242 6.23 2.79 -16.83
N ARG A 243 7.23 3.21 -16.08
CA ARG A 243 8.18 4.24 -16.51
C ARG A 243 9.37 3.61 -17.20
N LYS A 244 10.00 4.39 -18.11
CA LYS A 244 11.22 3.97 -18.84
C LYS A 244 12.41 3.68 -17.91
N ASP A 245 12.44 4.25 -16.73
CA ASP A 245 13.48 4.11 -15.71
C ASP A 245 13.08 3.17 -14.55
N ALA A 246 11.93 2.50 -14.64
CA ALA A 246 11.46 1.58 -13.60
C ALA A 246 12.43 0.39 -13.44
N THR A 247 12.76 0.06 -12.20
CA THR A 247 13.57 -1.11 -11.83
C THR A 247 12.72 -2.27 -11.34
N ASP A 248 11.55 -1.95 -10.81
CA ASP A 248 10.63 -2.92 -10.24
C ASP A 248 9.64 -3.43 -11.31
N TYR A 249 9.12 -4.63 -11.08
CA TYR A 249 8.07 -5.17 -11.93
C TYR A 249 6.81 -4.33 -11.87
N PRO A 250 6.10 -4.16 -13.02
CA PRO A 250 4.81 -3.50 -13.00
C PRO A 250 3.80 -4.33 -12.21
N ASP A 251 2.95 -3.63 -11.46
CA ASP A 251 1.90 -4.25 -10.65
C ASP A 251 0.60 -4.32 -11.45
N ILE A 252 0.11 -5.55 -11.69
CA ILE A 252 -1.15 -5.80 -12.40
C ILE A 252 -2.13 -6.44 -11.41
N ASP A 253 -3.16 -5.67 -11.06
CA ASP A 253 -4.28 -6.10 -10.22
C ASP A 253 -5.49 -6.54 -11.07
N TYR A 254 -6.14 -7.64 -10.69
CA TYR A 254 -7.35 -8.17 -11.32
C TYR A 254 -8.61 -7.81 -10.51
#